data_47086c6871f9a863091705a0cad1dfee
#
_entry.id   47086c6871f9a863091705a0cad1dfee
#
_cell.length_a   1.000
_cell.length_b   1.000
_cell.length_c   1.000
_cell.angle_alpha   90.00
_cell.angle_beta   90.00
_cell.angle_gamma   90.00
#
_symmetry.space_group_name_H-M   'P 1'
#
loop_
_entity.id
_entity.type
_entity.pdbx_description
1 polymer ?
#
loop_
_entity_poly.entity_id
_entity_poly.type
_entity_poly.pdbx_seq_one_letter_code
_entity_poly.pdbx_strand_id
1 'polypeptide(L)'
;MKIANTLNTCIIGVGNAGIKITTEVLERVNVDYLFLENKASACTNYKNKIVISVPSIINPTLDQIRKTLLESSKDILSKVNQYQSIIIVGNLASKFGSAVLPVLSQMLKSKTGREIICLTILPFGFEKEKLFRCGVSLSFLCEFVNSVIVIDNNAIIRNDYDISVQQCYRITNTAVVDIIVQSIIKSFPEKLNFLVSNKSTNGIENAFIETMAQLTEKIDINSIQKCSLYLYQPTESISMMKNMIETANNLFSEAEQDINILEEGNDITKCHILVKTDKDIISEYDPLNFVIPKKNILDFEPEIAMEDIQLPYFKDIESGFALAIKKPYN
;
A
#
# COMPACT_ATOMS: atom_id res chain seq x y z
N MET A 1 2.07 -22.29 -15.01
CA MET A 1 2.82 -22.83 -13.85
C MET A 1 2.89 -21.70 -12.81
N LYS A 2 2.56 -21.95 -11.54
CA LYS A 2 2.64 -20.89 -10.51
C LYS A 2 4.08 -20.67 -10.07
N ILE A 3 4.44 -19.41 -9.81
CA ILE A 3 5.75 -19.01 -9.27
C ILE A 3 5.89 -19.56 -7.84
N ALA A 4 7.04 -20.11 -7.50
CA ALA A 4 7.31 -20.65 -6.16
C ALA A 4 7.65 -19.53 -5.16
N ASN A 5 7.18 -19.65 -3.92
CA ASN A 5 7.52 -18.75 -2.83
C ASN A 5 8.94 -19.05 -2.31
N THR A 6 9.91 -18.26 -2.71
CA THR A 6 11.33 -18.45 -2.36
C THR A 6 11.73 -17.78 -1.04
N LEU A 7 10.94 -16.81 -0.56
CA LEU A 7 11.28 -15.96 0.59
C LEU A 7 10.57 -16.33 1.89
N ASN A 8 9.90 -17.50 1.97
CA ASN A 8 9.05 -17.85 3.11
C ASN A 8 8.10 -16.70 3.51
N THR A 9 7.33 -16.24 2.53
CA THR A 9 6.46 -15.06 2.61
C THR A 9 5.02 -15.46 2.89
N CYS A 10 4.31 -14.63 3.66
CA CYS A 10 2.86 -14.68 3.84
C CYS A 10 2.24 -13.34 3.42
N ILE A 11 1.11 -13.39 2.71
CA ILE A 11 0.36 -12.18 2.33
C ILE A 11 -0.82 -11.99 3.28
N ILE A 12 -0.95 -10.81 3.88
CA ILE A 12 -2.11 -10.45 4.70
C ILE A 12 -2.98 -9.47 3.92
N GLY A 13 -4.11 -9.96 3.42
CA GLY A 13 -5.12 -9.13 2.75
C GLY A 13 -6.08 -8.49 3.74
N VAL A 14 -6.11 -7.15 3.81
CA VAL A 14 -6.91 -6.37 4.77
C VAL A 14 -8.10 -5.72 4.09
N GLY A 15 -9.30 -6.10 4.51
CA GLY A 15 -10.57 -5.62 3.96
C GLY A 15 -10.79 -6.02 2.50
N ASN A 16 -11.89 -5.57 1.90
CA ASN A 16 -12.31 -6.03 0.58
C ASN A 16 -11.25 -5.82 -0.51
N ALA A 17 -10.57 -4.67 -0.53
CA ALA A 17 -9.54 -4.40 -1.53
C ALA A 17 -8.33 -5.31 -1.37
N GLY A 18 -7.81 -5.44 -0.14
CA GLY A 18 -6.66 -6.32 0.15
C GLY A 18 -6.98 -7.78 -0.14
N ILE A 19 -8.17 -8.25 0.21
CA ILE A 19 -8.64 -9.61 -0.06
C ILE A 19 -8.71 -9.87 -1.57
N LYS A 20 -9.32 -8.95 -2.33
CA LYS A 20 -9.44 -9.08 -3.78
C LYS A 20 -8.06 -9.14 -4.45
N ILE A 21 -7.17 -8.21 -4.13
CA ILE A 21 -5.81 -8.18 -4.66
C ILE A 21 -5.07 -9.47 -4.31
N THR A 22 -5.10 -9.89 -3.04
CA THR A 22 -4.43 -11.12 -2.62
C THR A 22 -4.99 -12.34 -3.36
N THR A 23 -6.30 -12.42 -3.58
CA THR A 23 -6.91 -13.51 -4.34
C THR A 23 -6.37 -13.58 -5.77
N GLU A 24 -6.23 -12.43 -6.45
CA GLU A 24 -5.66 -12.36 -7.79
C GLU A 24 -4.17 -12.76 -7.81
N VAL A 25 -3.41 -12.44 -6.75
CA VAL A 25 -2.02 -12.92 -6.57
C VAL A 25 -1.97 -14.42 -6.43
N LEU A 26 -2.87 -15.01 -5.63
CA LEU A 26 -2.92 -16.47 -5.42
C LEU A 26 -3.22 -17.28 -6.69
N GLU A 27 -3.80 -16.67 -7.72
CA GLU A 27 -3.97 -17.29 -9.03
C GLU A 27 -2.63 -17.47 -9.76
N ARG A 28 -1.66 -16.57 -9.52
CA ARG A 28 -0.37 -16.51 -10.22
C ARG A 28 0.78 -17.14 -9.42
N VAL A 29 0.73 -17.08 -8.10
CA VAL A 29 1.81 -17.50 -7.21
C VAL A 29 1.29 -18.50 -6.17
N ASN A 30 2.16 -19.43 -5.77
CA ASN A 30 1.87 -20.33 -4.65
C ASN A 30 2.48 -19.73 -3.38
N VAL A 31 1.69 -18.97 -2.63
CA VAL A 31 2.10 -18.27 -1.40
C VAL A 31 1.03 -18.44 -0.34
N ASP A 32 1.44 -18.48 0.92
CA ASP A 32 0.52 -18.52 2.05
C ASP A 32 -0.15 -17.17 2.28
N TYR A 33 -1.36 -17.20 2.82
CA TYR A 33 -2.14 -15.98 3.02
C TYR A 33 -2.96 -16.00 4.32
N LEU A 34 -3.32 -14.79 4.79
CA LEU A 34 -4.28 -14.56 5.85
C LEU A 34 -5.20 -13.41 5.45
N PHE A 35 -6.50 -13.59 5.57
CA PHE A 35 -7.48 -12.51 5.35
C PHE A 35 -7.98 -11.92 6.66
N LEU A 36 -7.95 -10.59 6.74
CA LEU A 36 -8.57 -9.83 7.81
C LEU A 36 -9.78 -9.08 7.27
N GLU A 37 -10.95 -9.38 7.78
CA GLU A 37 -12.22 -8.93 7.25
C GLU A 37 -13.10 -8.31 8.33
N ASN A 38 -13.93 -7.31 7.97
CA ASN A 38 -14.85 -6.67 8.91
C ASN A 38 -16.25 -7.31 8.95
N LYS A 39 -16.58 -8.19 8.01
CA LYS A 39 -17.89 -8.87 7.94
C LYS A 39 -17.71 -10.33 7.53
N ALA A 40 -18.37 -11.22 8.21
CA ALA A 40 -18.31 -12.65 7.94
C ALA A 40 -18.85 -13.09 6.56
N SER A 41 -19.57 -12.20 5.85
CA SER A 41 -20.30 -12.54 4.63
C SER A 41 -19.52 -12.42 3.32
N ALA A 42 -18.42 -11.66 3.29
CA ALA A 42 -17.74 -11.35 2.04
C ALA A 42 -16.79 -12.47 1.54
N CYS A 43 -16.24 -13.29 2.45
CA CYS A 43 -15.25 -14.31 2.13
C CYS A 43 -15.56 -15.66 2.78
N THR A 44 -16.73 -16.20 2.52
CA THR A 44 -17.22 -17.45 3.16
C THR A 44 -16.35 -18.67 2.86
N ASN A 45 -15.63 -18.70 1.76
CA ASN A 45 -14.96 -19.91 1.25
C ASN A 45 -13.45 -20.00 1.55
N TYR A 46 -12.85 -19.00 2.17
CA TYR A 46 -11.41 -19.03 2.47
C TYR A 46 -11.11 -19.64 3.85
N LYS A 47 -10.16 -20.60 3.89
CA LYS A 47 -9.77 -21.30 5.13
C LYS A 47 -9.00 -20.40 6.10
N ASN A 48 -8.12 -19.53 5.58
CA ASN A 48 -7.24 -18.68 6.38
C ASN A 48 -7.79 -17.27 6.48
N LYS A 49 -8.77 -17.07 7.37
CA LYS A 49 -9.37 -15.76 7.65
C LYS A 49 -9.58 -15.52 9.13
N ILE A 50 -9.59 -14.27 9.52
CA ILE A 50 -10.00 -13.77 10.84
C ILE A 50 -10.97 -12.62 10.62
N VAL A 51 -12.09 -12.66 11.31
CA VAL A 51 -13.13 -11.63 11.23
C VAL A 51 -12.93 -10.64 12.37
N ILE A 52 -12.64 -9.39 12.02
CA ILE A 52 -12.52 -8.27 12.95
C ILE A 52 -13.78 -7.45 12.88
N SER A 53 -14.82 -7.89 13.56
CA SER A 53 -16.10 -7.18 13.58
C SER A 53 -16.44 -6.71 14.98
N VAL A 54 -16.93 -5.48 15.07
CA VAL A 54 -17.45 -4.93 16.33
C VAL A 54 -18.90 -5.37 16.47
N PRO A 55 -19.24 -6.23 17.45
CA PRO A 55 -20.60 -6.72 17.62
C PRO A 55 -21.58 -5.58 17.86
N SER A 56 -22.78 -5.69 17.26
CA SER A 56 -23.93 -4.80 17.49
C SER A 56 -23.74 -3.33 17.07
N ILE A 57 -22.65 -2.98 16.37
CA ILE A 57 -22.41 -1.61 15.90
C ILE A 57 -22.40 -1.59 14.37
N ILE A 58 -23.34 -0.83 13.79
CA ILE A 58 -23.45 -0.71 12.32
C ILE A 58 -22.28 0.07 11.73
N ASN A 59 -21.83 1.13 12.41
CA ASN A 59 -20.74 1.99 11.97
C ASN A 59 -19.74 2.20 13.11
N PRO A 60 -18.85 1.24 13.39
CA PRO A 60 -17.88 1.35 14.49
C PRO A 60 -16.89 2.48 14.26
N THR A 61 -16.40 3.07 15.35
CA THR A 61 -15.28 4.03 15.31
C THR A 61 -13.97 3.34 14.96
N LEU A 62 -12.95 4.12 14.60
CA LEU A 62 -11.60 3.58 14.35
C LEU A 62 -11.05 2.86 15.58
N ASP A 63 -11.23 3.47 16.77
CA ASP A 63 -10.78 2.90 18.04
C ASP A 63 -11.45 1.54 18.35
N GLN A 64 -12.75 1.44 18.13
CA GLN A 64 -13.46 0.16 18.31
C GLN A 64 -12.92 -0.94 17.40
N ILE A 65 -12.62 -0.61 16.13
CA ILE A 65 -12.04 -1.57 15.19
C ILE A 65 -10.63 -1.99 15.66
N ARG A 66 -9.80 -1.04 16.09
CA ARG A 66 -8.44 -1.30 16.61
C ARG A 66 -8.48 -2.18 17.85
N LYS A 67 -9.38 -1.90 18.78
CA LYS A 67 -9.56 -2.70 19.99
C LYS A 67 -9.91 -4.16 19.65
N THR A 68 -10.87 -4.38 18.75
CA THR A 68 -11.22 -5.74 18.31
C THR A 68 -10.07 -6.44 17.59
N LEU A 69 -9.27 -5.69 16.80
CA LEU A 69 -8.05 -6.23 16.19
C LEU A 69 -7.05 -6.70 17.25
N LEU A 70 -6.84 -5.90 18.29
CA LEU A 70 -5.94 -6.23 19.40
C LEU A 70 -6.40 -7.46 20.18
N GLU A 71 -7.70 -7.61 20.41
CA GLU A 71 -8.29 -8.82 21.01
C GLU A 71 -7.98 -10.07 20.18
N SER A 72 -7.88 -9.94 18.85
CA SER A 72 -7.55 -11.01 17.92
C SER A 72 -6.03 -11.20 17.70
N SER A 73 -5.19 -10.43 18.40
CA SER A 73 -3.73 -10.37 18.15
C SER A 73 -3.04 -11.72 18.28
N LYS A 74 -3.39 -12.52 19.29
CA LYS A 74 -2.81 -13.84 19.51
C LYS A 74 -3.09 -14.78 18.33
N ASP A 75 -4.30 -14.76 17.82
CA ASP A 75 -4.70 -15.61 16.70
C ASP A 75 -3.99 -15.19 15.41
N ILE A 76 -3.89 -13.88 15.16
CA ILE A 76 -3.17 -13.33 14.00
C ILE A 76 -1.70 -13.75 14.09
N LEU A 77 -1.03 -13.45 15.20
CA LEU A 77 0.39 -13.74 15.38
C LEU A 77 0.68 -15.25 15.29
N SER A 78 -0.17 -16.11 15.85
CA SER A 78 0.01 -17.57 15.77
C SER A 78 0.02 -18.07 14.33
N LYS A 79 -0.79 -17.47 13.44
CA LYS A 79 -0.88 -17.86 12.02
C LYS A 79 0.30 -17.37 11.18
N VAL A 80 0.95 -16.28 11.58
CA VAL A 80 2.01 -15.64 10.78
C VAL A 80 3.41 -15.76 11.37
N ASN A 81 3.54 -16.35 12.55
CA ASN A 81 4.81 -16.40 13.28
C ASN A 81 5.93 -17.19 12.55
N GLN A 82 5.60 -18.09 11.70
CA GLN A 82 6.55 -18.93 10.97
C GLN A 82 7.21 -18.22 9.78
N TYR A 83 6.63 -17.11 9.29
CA TYR A 83 7.10 -16.43 8.10
C TYR A 83 8.16 -15.37 8.43
N GLN A 84 9.18 -15.28 7.56
CA GLN A 84 10.25 -14.29 7.66
C GLN A 84 9.87 -12.97 6.97
N SER A 85 9.09 -13.05 5.89
CA SER A 85 8.59 -11.90 5.15
C SER A 85 7.07 -11.85 5.20
N ILE A 86 6.50 -10.68 5.45
CA ILE A 86 5.06 -10.44 5.44
C ILE A 86 4.74 -9.27 4.52
N ILE A 87 3.86 -9.54 3.56
CA ILE A 87 3.30 -8.52 2.68
C ILE A 87 1.89 -8.19 3.16
N ILE A 88 1.65 -6.95 3.56
CA ILE A 88 0.34 -6.47 3.98
C ILE A 88 -0.26 -5.67 2.83
N VAL A 89 -1.50 -5.98 2.46
CA VAL A 89 -2.20 -5.30 1.36
C VAL A 89 -3.52 -4.76 1.84
N GLY A 90 -3.77 -3.47 1.61
CA GLY A 90 -5.04 -2.86 1.99
C GLY A 90 -5.25 -1.47 1.40
N ASN A 91 -6.39 -0.86 1.74
CA ASN A 91 -6.78 0.45 1.25
C ASN A 91 -6.94 1.42 2.43
N LEU A 92 -6.06 2.41 2.53
CA LEU A 92 -6.12 3.47 3.56
C LEU A 92 -7.31 4.43 3.38
N ALA A 93 -7.91 4.50 2.19
CA ALA A 93 -9.14 5.28 1.99
C ALA A 93 -10.34 4.66 2.74
N SER A 94 -10.29 3.38 3.08
CA SER A 94 -11.35 2.72 3.85
C SER A 94 -11.16 2.90 5.35
N LYS A 95 -12.25 3.06 6.09
CA LYS A 95 -12.23 3.13 7.57
C LYS A 95 -11.55 1.90 8.18
N PHE A 96 -11.86 0.71 7.67
CA PHE A 96 -11.27 -0.53 8.15
C PHE A 96 -9.75 -0.59 7.87
N GLY A 97 -9.32 -0.25 6.66
CA GLY A 97 -7.89 -0.20 6.32
C GLY A 97 -7.11 0.81 7.16
N SER A 98 -7.62 2.04 7.33
CA SER A 98 -6.99 3.06 8.18
C SER A 98 -6.88 2.64 9.65
N ALA A 99 -7.84 1.84 10.14
CA ALA A 99 -7.79 1.34 11.52
C ALA A 99 -6.83 0.17 11.67
N VAL A 100 -6.85 -0.78 10.73
CA VAL A 100 -6.18 -2.07 10.87
C VAL A 100 -4.71 -2.02 10.44
N LEU A 101 -4.39 -1.40 9.27
CA LEU A 101 -3.04 -1.46 8.70
C LEU A 101 -1.95 -0.95 9.66
N PRO A 102 -2.10 0.23 10.30
CA PRO A 102 -1.08 0.75 11.21
C PRO A 102 -0.85 -0.16 12.43
N VAL A 103 -1.93 -0.55 13.11
CA VAL A 103 -1.84 -1.37 14.32
C VAL A 103 -1.33 -2.78 14.02
N LEU A 104 -1.77 -3.38 12.92
CA LEU A 104 -1.26 -4.67 12.46
C LEU A 104 0.26 -4.61 12.19
N SER A 105 0.72 -3.56 11.52
CA SER A 105 2.14 -3.37 11.23
C SER A 105 2.98 -3.24 12.51
N GLN A 106 2.50 -2.48 13.49
CA GLN A 106 3.12 -2.36 14.79
C GLN A 106 3.20 -3.72 15.52
N MET A 107 2.11 -4.47 15.53
CA MET A 107 2.07 -5.82 16.13
C MET A 107 3.08 -6.77 15.49
N LEU A 108 3.20 -6.74 14.17
CA LEU A 108 4.11 -7.62 13.44
C LEU A 108 5.57 -7.23 13.62
N LYS A 109 5.87 -5.94 13.76
CA LYS A 109 7.23 -5.42 13.98
C LYS A 109 7.81 -5.83 15.34
N SER A 110 6.98 -6.16 16.32
CA SER A 110 7.46 -6.60 17.65
C SER A 110 8.38 -7.81 17.61
N LYS A 111 8.35 -8.57 16.50
CA LYS A 111 9.25 -9.69 16.26
C LYS A 111 10.47 -9.23 15.47
N THR A 112 11.64 -9.27 16.08
CA THR A 112 12.92 -8.87 15.45
C THR A 112 13.27 -9.73 14.23
N GLY A 113 13.86 -9.11 13.19
CA GLY A 113 14.37 -9.81 12.01
C GLY A 113 13.32 -10.16 10.95
N ARG A 114 12.07 -9.72 11.12
CA ARG A 114 11.01 -9.92 10.12
C ARG A 114 10.99 -8.75 9.14
N GLU A 115 10.91 -9.07 7.85
CA GLU A 115 10.66 -8.10 6.81
C GLU A 115 9.16 -7.86 6.68
N ILE A 116 8.73 -6.59 6.72
CA ILE A 116 7.34 -6.20 6.57
C ILE A 116 7.24 -5.19 5.44
N ILE A 117 6.43 -5.52 4.43
CA ILE A 117 6.14 -4.67 3.28
C ILE A 117 4.65 -4.37 3.30
N CYS A 118 4.27 -3.10 3.22
CA CYS A 118 2.88 -2.69 3.16
C CYS A 118 2.57 -2.04 1.80
N LEU A 119 1.68 -2.65 1.03
CA LEU A 119 1.15 -2.04 -0.19
C LEU A 119 -0.22 -1.45 0.11
N THR A 120 -0.37 -0.16 -0.17
CA THR A 120 -1.60 0.54 0.16
C THR A 120 -2.07 1.47 -0.94
N ILE A 121 -3.40 1.52 -1.10
CA ILE A 121 -4.10 2.38 -2.04
C ILE A 121 -4.53 3.64 -1.29
N LEU A 122 -4.26 4.80 -1.91
CA LEU A 122 -4.64 6.11 -1.39
C LEU A 122 -6.00 6.55 -1.94
N PRO A 123 -6.71 7.46 -1.22
CA PRO A 123 -8.00 7.97 -1.66
C PRO A 123 -7.88 8.88 -2.88
N PHE A 124 -9.01 9.16 -3.51
CA PHE A 124 -9.10 10.22 -4.51
C PHE A 124 -8.99 11.61 -3.87
N GLY A 125 -8.46 12.59 -4.60
CA GLY A 125 -8.26 13.95 -4.13
C GLY A 125 -9.55 14.68 -3.74
N PHE A 126 -10.71 14.25 -4.25
CA PHE A 126 -12.01 14.78 -3.88
C PHE A 126 -12.56 14.21 -2.55
N GLU A 127 -11.96 13.15 -2.01
CA GLU A 127 -12.35 12.50 -0.76
C GLU A 127 -11.61 13.13 0.44
N LYS A 128 -11.74 14.43 0.65
CA LYS A 128 -10.94 15.25 1.58
C LYS A 128 -10.82 14.68 3.00
N GLU A 129 -11.94 14.24 3.59
CA GLU A 129 -11.93 13.65 4.94
C GLU A 129 -11.07 12.38 5.01
N LYS A 130 -11.06 11.59 3.91
CA LYS A 130 -10.26 10.38 3.84
C LYS A 130 -8.78 10.69 3.63
N LEU A 131 -8.44 11.79 2.96
CA LEU A 131 -7.06 12.21 2.74
C LEU A 131 -6.32 12.41 4.05
N PHE A 132 -6.87 13.22 4.96
CA PHE A 132 -6.24 13.48 6.25
C PHE A 132 -6.03 12.19 7.06
N ARG A 133 -7.08 11.38 7.21
CA ARG A 133 -6.98 10.10 7.91
C ARG A 133 -5.95 9.16 7.27
N CYS A 134 -5.86 9.19 5.95
CA CYS A 134 -4.88 8.43 5.19
C CYS A 134 -3.46 8.89 5.49
N GLY A 135 -3.22 10.20 5.51
CA GLY A 135 -1.92 10.80 5.84
C GLY A 135 -1.42 10.41 7.23
N VAL A 136 -2.30 10.51 8.24
CA VAL A 136 -1.97 10.07 9.62
C VAL A 136 -1.63 8.58 9.64
N SER A 137 -2.42 7.74 8.99
CA SER A 137 -2.17 6.29 8.94
C SER A 137 -0.89 5.95 8.19
N LEU A 138 -0.58 6.68 7.10
CA LEU A 138 0.62 6.49 6.30
C LEU A 138 1.88 6.88 7.09
N SER A 139 1.85 8.02 7.79
CA SER A 139 2.95 8.44 8.67
C SER A 139 3.29 7.37 9.70
N PHE A 140 2.26 6.80 10.33
CA PHE A 140 2.44 5.74 11.29
C PHE A 140 3.00 4.45 10.66
N LEU A 141 2.51 4.05 9.49
CA LEU A 141 3.02 2.87 8.77
C LEU A 141 4.52 2.98 8.49
N CYS A 142 5.00 4.14 8.06
CA CYS A 142 6.41 4.36 7.73
C CYS A 142 7.38 4.10 8.91
N GLU A 143 6.90 4.09 10.15
CA GLU A 143 7.74 3.76 11.31
C GLU A 143 7.83 2.25 11.58
N PHE A 144 6.78 1.50 11.27
CA PHE A 144 6.67 0.11 11.66
C PHE A 144 6.93 -0.92 10.57
N VAL A 145 7.01 -0.50 9.31
CA VAL A 145 7.31 -1.41 8.21
C VAL A 145 8.66 -1.10 7.57
N ASN A 146 9.24 -2.09 6.91
CA ASN A 146 10.50 -1.92 6.20
C ASN A 146 10.29 -1.14 4.90
N SER A 147 9.20 -1.44 4.18
CA SER A 147 8.82 -0.76 2.95
C SER A 147 7.33 -0.47 2.92
N VAL A 148 6.97 0.76 2.59
CA VAL A 148 5.59 1.15 2.24
C VAL A 148 5.56 1.44 0.76
N ILE A 149 4.67 0.80 0.03
CA ILE A 149 4.42 1.07 -1.38
C ILE A 149 3.03 1.67 -1.49
N VAL A 150 2.96 2.91 -1.95
CA VAL A 150 1.70 3.62 -2.14
C VAL A 150 1.36 3.73 -3.62
N ILE A 151 0.09 3.53 -3.95
CA ILE A 151 -0.46 3.87 -5.25
C ILE A 151 -1.61 4.87 -5.08
N ASP A 152 -1.54 5.99 -5.79
CA ASP A 152 -2.50 7.07 -5.68
C ASP A 152 -3.55 6.98 -6.79
N ASN A 153 -4.79 6.66 -6.41
CA ASN A 153 -5.91 6.68 -7.34
C ASN A 153 -6.08 8.05 -8.04
N ASN A 154 -5.71 9.12 -7.36
CA ASN A 154 -5.83 10.46 -7.91
C ASN A 154 -4.84 10.71 -9.07
N ALA A 155 -3.66 10.10 -9.04
CA ALA A 155 -2.71 10.19 -10.14
C ALA A 155 -3.26 9.61 -11.43
N ILE A 156 -4.07 8.54 -11.33
CA ILE A 156 -4.67 7.87 -12.49
C ILE A 156 -5.75 8.74 -13.16
N ILE A 157 -6.54 9.51 -12.40
CA ILE A 157 -7.67 10.28 -12.96
C ILE A 157 -7.29 11.69 -13.43
N ARG A 158 -6.12 12.22 -13.04
CA ARG A 158 -5.78 13.64 -13.27
C ARG A 158 -5.87 14.08 -14.73
N ASN A 159 -5.48 13.24 -15.66
CA ASN A 159 -5.44 13.56 -17.09
C ASN A 159 -6.62 13.00 -17.87
N ASP A 160 -7.55 12.35 -17.22
CA ASP A 160 -8.68 11.70 -17.87
C ASP A 160 -9.88 11.60 -16.92
N TYR A 161 -10.75 12.59 -17.02
CA TYR A 161 -11.97 12.65 -16.21
C TYR A 161 -13.07 11.69 -16.69
N ASP A 162 -12.90 11.10 -17.88
CA ASP A 162 -13.88 10.17 -18.46
C ASP A 162 -13.69 8.72 -17.96
N ILE A 163 -12.58 8.46 -17.26
CA ILE A 163 -12.36 7.14 -16.67
C ILE A 163 -13.33 6.87 -15.50
N SER A 164 -13.98 5.73 -15.54
CA SER A 164 -14.85 5.34 -14.44
C SER A 164 -14.05 4.96 -13.18
N VAL A 165 -14.63 5.17 -11.99
CA VAL A 165 -14.04 4.76 -10.72
C VAL A 165 -13.70 3.27 -10.71
N GLN A 166 -14.52 2.44 -11.34
CA GLN A 166 -14.27 0.99 -11.44
C GLN A 166 -13.05 0.67 -12.30
N GLN A 167 -12.85 1.39 -13.40
CA GLN A 167 -11.66 1.24 -14.24
C GLN A 167 -10.41 1.69 -13.50
N CYS A 168 -10.48 2.81 -12.78
CA CYS A 168 -9.39 3.27 -11.93
C CYS A 168 -8.98 2.19 -10.91
N TYR A 169 -9.94 1.63 -10.18
CA TYR A 169 -9.65 0.54 -9.24
C TYR A 169 -9.08 -0.70 -9.91
N ARG A 170 -9.51 -1.02 -11.14
CA ARG A 170 -8.95 -2.15 -11.89
C ARG A 170 -7.47 -1.92 -12.21
N ILE A 171 -7.11 -0.74 -12.70
CA ILE A 171 -5.72 -0.36 -13.02
C ILE A 171 -4.87 -0.44 -11.76
N THR A 172 -5.31 0.20 -10.68
CA THR A 172 -4.64 0.19 -9.38
C THR A 172 -4.42 -1.23 -8.85
N ASN A 173 -5.47 -2.04 -8.83
CA ASN A 173 -5.38 -3.40 -8.33
C ASN A 173 -4.42 -4.24 -9.17
N THR A 174 -4.48 -4.13 -10.50
CA THR A 174 -3.56 -4.85 -11.40
C THR A 174 -2.11 -4.47 -11.14
N ALA A 175 -1.81 -3.18 -11.02
CA ALA A 175 -0.45 -2.72 -10.70
C ALA A 175 0.04 -3.27 -9.36
N VAL A 176 -0.79 -3.26 -8.33
CA VAL A 176 -0.45 -3.81 -7.02
C VAL A 176 -0.23 -5.32 -7.09
N VAL A 177 -1.08 -6.06 -7.81
CA VAL A 177 -0.91 -7.51 -8.03
C VAL A 177 0.42 -7.80 -8.72
N ASP A 178 0.71 -7.09 -9.80
CA ASP A 178 1.94 -7.29 -10.58
C ASP A 178 3.18 -7.03 -9.71
N ILE A 179 3.18 -5.97 -8.93
CA ILE A 179 4.28 -5.65 -8.02
C ILE A 179 4.42 -6.69 -6.89
N ILE A 180 3.32 -7.17 -6.30
CA ILE A 180 3.40 -8.24 -5.29
C ILE A 180 4.01 -9.52 -5.88
N VAL A 181 3.63 -9.91 -7.08
CA VAL A 181 4.20 -11.08 -7.76
C VAL A 181 5.71 -10.92 -7.91
N GLN A 182 6.21 -9.73 -8.24
CA GLN A 182 7.64 -9.46 -8.31
C GLN A 182 8.30 -9.47 -6.92
N SER A 183 7.61 -8.98 -5.87
CA SER A 183 8.13 -8.93 -4.50
C SER A 183 8.40 -10.30 -3.87
N ILE A 184 7.69 -11.31 -4.30
CA ILE A 184 7.91 -12.69 -3.84
C ILE A 184 9.24 -13.26 -4.36
N ILE A 185 9.75 -12.68 -5.45
CA ILE A 185 11.01 -13.10 -6.09
C ILE A 185 12.17 -12.21 -5.65
N LYS A 186 11.93 -10.93 -5.42
CA LYS A 186 12.95 -9.90 -5.19
C LYS A 186 12.53 -8.94 -4.07
N SER A 187 13.45 -8.58 -3.17
CA SER A 187 13.20 -7.57 -2.12
C SER A 187 13.01 -6.18 -2.70
N PHE A 188 12.23 -5.36 -2.00
CA PHE A 188 11.98 -3.96 -2.38
C PHE A 188 12.87 -2.96 -1.65
N PRO A 189 12.99 -1.73 -2.20
CA PRO A 189 13.64 -0.64 -1.50
C PRO A 189 12.97 -0.37 -0.16
N GLU A 190 13.77 -0.13 0.87
CA GLU A 190 13.28 0.29 2.17
C GLU A 190 12.64 1.69 2.13
N LYS A 191 11.77 1.97 3.10
CA LYS A 191 11.03 3.23 3.31
C LYS A 191 9.84 3.39 2.37
N LEU A 192 9.45 4.64 2.12
CA LEU A 192 8.28 4.99 1.32
C LEU A 192 8.61 4.96 -0.17
N ASN A 193 7.84 4.20 -0.92
CA ASN A 193 7.94 4.05 -2.36
C ASN A 193 6.61 4.45 -3.00
N PHE A 194 6.68 5.02 -4.19
CA PHE A 194 5.51 5.46 -4.95
C PHE A 194 5.38 4.63 -6.23
N LEU A 195 4.20 4.09 -6.45
CA LEU A 195 3.88 3.26 -7.60
C LEU A 195 2.95 4.02 -8.55
N VAL A 196 3.33 4.11 -9.80
CA VAL A 196 2.50 4.62 -10.90
C VAL A 196 2.32 3.54 -11.97
N SER A 197 1.22 3.63 -12.73
CA SER A 197 0.87 2.65 -13.75
C SER A 197 0.08 3.28 -14.89
N ASN A 198 0.30 2.83 -16.11
CA ASN A 198 -0.47 3.27 -17.28
C ASN A 198 -1.92 2.81 -17.24
N LYS A 199 -2.77 3.53 -17.96
CA LYS A 199 -4.18 3.20 -18.24
C LYS A 199 -4.36 2.59 -19.62
N SER A 200 -3.60 3.10 -20.58
CA SER A 200 -3.70 2.76 -22.00
C SER A 200 -2.96 1.45 -22.28
N THR A 201 -3.52 0.67 -23.18
CA THR A 201 -2.93 -0.59 -23.69
C THR A 201 -2.41 -0.47 -25.11
N ASN A 202 -2.32 0.75 -25.65
CA ASN A 202 -1.96 1.02 -27.05
C ASN A 202 -0.44 1.06 -27.30
N GLY A 203 0.25 -0.02 -26.96
CA GLY A 203 1.69 -0.15 -27.15
C GLY A 203 2.51 0.36 -25.96
N ILE A 204 3.72 -0.17 -25.82
CA ILE A 204 4.57 0.03 -24.65
C ILE A 204 5.13 1.46 -24.55
N GLU A 205 5.39 2.11 -25.70
CA GLU A 205 5.88 3.47 -25.72
C GLU A 205 4.84 4.44 -25.16
N ASN A 206 3.57 4.31 -25.57
CA ASN A 206 2.48 5.11 -25.02
C ASN A 206 2.26 4.82 -23.53
N ALA A 207 2.35 3.54 -23.13
CA ALA A 207 2.23 3.14 -21.74
C ALA A 207 3.36 3.77 -20.89
N PHE A 208 4.58 3.79 -21.39
CA PHE A 208 5.72 4.40 -20.72
C PHE A 208 5.56 5.92 -20.62
N ILE A 209 5.23 6.61 -21.72
CA ILE A 209 5.02 8.07 -21.73
C ILE A 209 3.91 8.45 -20.72
N GLU A 210 2.82 7.74 -20.74
CA GLU A 210 1.70 7.98 -19.82
C GLU A 210 2.11 7.79 -18.34
N THR A 211 2.82 6.71 -18.05
CA THR A 211 3.29 6.43 -16.67
C THR A 211 4.30 7.49 -16.20
N MET A 212 5.18 7.93 -17.10
CA MET A 212 6.12 9.02 -16.84
C MET A 212 5.40 10.33 -16.56
N ALA A 213 4.39 10.68 -17.34
CA ALA A 213 3.59 11.88 -17.11
C ALA A 213 2.91 11.86 -15.73
N GLN A 214 2.34 10.72 -15.33
CA GLN A 214 1.76 10.56 -13.99
C GLN A 214 2.80 10.70 -12.87
N LEU A 215 4.00 10.15 -13.07
CA LEU A 215 5.10 10.25 -12.11
C LEU A 215 5.55 11.70 -11.92
N THR A 216 5.81 12.42 -13.01
CA THR A 216 6.34 13.79 -12.99
C THR A 216 5.38 14.81 -12.42
N GLU A 217 4.08 14.54 -12.47
CA GLU A 217 3.08 15.38 -11.81
C GLU A 217 3.11 15.29 -10.28
N LYS A 218 3.57 14.15 -9.76
CA LYS A 218 3.56 13.88 -8.32
C LYS A 218 4.91 14.05 -7.67
N ILE A 219 5.95 13.67 -8.36
CA ILE A 219 7.29 13.57 -7.80
C ILE A 219 8.25 14.36 -8.69
N ASP A 220 9.08 15.18 -8.08
CA ASP A 220 10.22 15.78 -8.75
C ASP A 220 11.22 14.67 -9.10
N ILE A 221 11.55 14.54 -10.38
CA ILE A 221 12.49 13.53 -10.88
C ILE A 221 13.84 13.62 -10.15
N ASN A 222 14.29 14.83 -9.82
CA ASN A 222 15.57 15.04 -9.13
C ASN A 222 15.53 14.55 -7.66
N SER A 223 14.36 14.32 -7.09
CA SER A 223 14.24 13.75 -5.74
C SER A 223 14.24 12.22 -5.71
N ILE A 224 14.30 11.57 -6.88
CA ILE A 224 14.24 10.12 -6.99
C ILE A 224 15.61 9.52 -6.71
N GLN A 225 15.67 8.67 -5.70
CA GLN A 225 16.89 7.94 -5.30
C GLN A 225 17.02 6.59 -6.00
N LYS A 226 15.87 5.93 -6.24
CA LYS A 226 15.81 4.64 -6.91
C LYS A 226 14.57 4.56 -7.78
N CYS A 227 14.73 4.00 -8.98
CA CYS A 227 13.66 3.77 -9.94
C CYS A 227 13.68 2.31 -10.39
N SER A 228 12.58 1.60 -10.21
CA SER A 228 12.38 0.27 -10.77
C SER A 228 11.28 0.34 -11.82
N LEU A 229 11.64 0.06 -13.06
CA LEU A 229 10.75 0.04 -14.22
C LEU A 229 10.36 -1.40 -14.53
N TYR A 230 9.06 -1.67 -14.65
CA TYR A 230 8.51 -2.97 -15.02
C TYR A 230 7.72 -2.83 -16.32
N LEU A 231 8.22 -3.45 -17.37
CA LEU A 231 7.63 -3.44 -18.70
C LEU A 231 7.04 -4.81 -19.00
N TYR A 232 5.74 -4.88 -19.14
CA TYR A 232 5.00 -6.10 -19.50
C TYR A 232 4.61 -6.01 -20.97
N GLN A 233 5.13 -6.95 -21.76
CA GLN A 233 4.95 -6.87 -23.19
C GLN A 233 4.99 -8.22 -23.87
N PRO A 234 4.09 -8.47 -24.86
CA PRO A 234 4.12 -9.73 -25.59
C PRO A 234 5.11 -9.77 -26.75
N THR A 235 5.28 -8.69 -27.52
CA THR A 235 6.12 -8.74 -28.73
C THR A 235 6.43 -7.35 -29.29
N GLU A 236 7.54 -6.72 -28.92
CA GLU A 236 7.95 -5.50 -29.61
C GLU A 236 9.41 -5.52 -30.12
N SER A 237 9.75 -4.56 -30.99
CA SER A 237 11.06 -4.53 -31.57
C SER A 237 12.14 -4.14 -30.56
N ILE A 238 13.30 -4.77 -30.65
CA ILE A 238 14.48 -4.45 -29.80
C ILE A 238 14.85 -2.97 -29.89
N SER A 239 14.65 -2.32 -31.04
CA SER A 239 14.93 -0.90 -31.21
C SER A 239 14.05 -0.01 -30.36
N MET A 240 12.77 -0.33 -30.22
CA MET A 240 11.81 0.41 -29.39
C MET A 240 12.13 0.30 -27.90
N MET A 241 12.45 -0.92 -27.46
CA MET A 241 12.90 -1.17 -26.10
C MET A 241 14.20 -0.41 -25.76
N LYS A 242 15.15 -0.38 -26.69
CA LYS A 242 16.39 0.37 -26.54
C LYS A 242 16.12 1.86 -26.33
N ASN A 243 15.28 2.47 -27.15
CA ASN A 243 14.95 3.89 -27.03
C ASN A 243 14.29 4.22 -25.68
N MET A 244 13.39 3.37 -25.20
CA MET A 244 12.76 3.57 -23.90
C MET A 244 13.75 3.45 -22.74
N ILE A 245 14.64 2.46 -22.78
CA ILE A 245 15.70 2.26 -21.78
C ILE A 245 16.63 3.47 -21.78
N GLU A 246 17.07 3.95 -22.96
CA GLU A 246 17.89 5.14 -23.08
C GLU A 246 17.19 6.39 -22.53
N THR A 247 15.89 6.53 -22.80
CA THR A 247 15.09 7.62 -22.27
C THR A 247 14.99 7.54 -20.74
N ALA A 248 14.71 6.36 -20.18
CA ALA A 248 14.68 6.15 -18.74
C ALA A 248 16.03 6.45 -18.09
N ASN A 249 17.13 5.96 -18.67
CA ASN A 249 18.49 6.21 -18.19
C ASN A 249 18.85 7.70 -18.18
N ASN A 250 18.39 8.46 -19.17
CA ASN A 250 18.64 9.90 -19.24
C ASN A 250 17.79 10.66 -18.21
N LEU A 251 16.53 10.28 -18.03
CA LEU A 251 15.62 10.93 -17.08
C LEU A 251 15.98 10.65 -15.61
N PHE A 252 16.43 9.45 -15.32
CA PHE A 252 16.80 9.01 -13.98
C PHE A 252 18.31 8.85 -13.78
N SER A 253 19.11 9.70 -14.45
CA SER A 253 20.57 9.58 -14.49
C SER A 253 21.24 9.62 -13.10
N GLU A 254 20.62 10.28 -12.12
CA GLU A 254 21.11 10.39 -10.74
C GLU A 254 20.56 9.30 -9.81
N ALA A 255 19.59 8.51 -10.26
CA ALA A 255 18.94 7.47 -9.48
C ALA A 255 19.55 6.08 -9.77
N GLU A 256 19.51 5.21 -8.75
CA GLU A 256 19.74 3.78 -8.96
C GLU A 256 18.59 3.20 -9.79
N GLN A 257 18.90 2.57 -10.93
CA GLN A 257 17.87 2.06 -11.85
C GLN A 257 17.87 0.55 -11.91
N ASP A 258 16.65 -0.01 -11.98
CA ASP A 258 16.39 -1.43 -12.18
C ASP A 258 15.30 -1.60 -13.24
N ILE A 259 15.65 -2.14 -14.41
CA ILE A 259 14.73 -2.29 -15.53
C ILE A 259 14.40 -3.76 -15.69
N ASN A 260 13.13 -4.10 -15.54
CA ASN A 260 12.59 -5.45 -15.62
C ASN A 260 11.68 -5.56 -16.85
N ILE A 261 12.07 -6.41 -17.80
CA ILE A 261 11.27 -6.75 -18.97
C ILE A 261 10.61 -8.08 -18.68
N LEU A 262 9.28 -8.12 -18.71
CA LEU A 262 8.49 -9.25 -18.27
C LEU A 262 7.57 -9.70 -19.42
N GLU A 263 7.60 -10.97 -19.74
CA GLU A 263 6.68 -11.56 -20.70
C GLU A 263 5.36 -11.90 -19.98
N GLU A 264 4.26 -11.36 -20.48
CA GLU A 264 2.93 -11.75 -20.06
C GLU A 264 2.22 -12.42 -21.22
N GLY A 265 1.62 -13.60 -20.97
CA GLY A 265 0.95 -14.41 -22.00
C GLY A 265 -0.35 -13.82 -22.58
N ASN A 266 -0.69 -12.57 -22.25
CA ASN A 266 -1.84 -11.83 -22.77
C ASN A 266 -1.33 -10.62 -23.54
N ASP A 267 -2.04 -10.24 -24.61
CA ASP A 267 -1.73 -9.06 -25.46
C ASP A 267 -1.92 -7.71 -24.76
N ILE A 268 -1.72 -7.66 -23.44
CA ILE A 268 -1.90 -6.45 -22.64
C ILE A 268 -0.54 -5.84 -22.32
N THR A 269 -0.32 -4.65 -22.87
CA THR A 269 0.85 -3.85 -22.57
C THR A 269 0.69 -3.07 -21.28
N LYS A 270 1.65 -3.23 -20.35
CA LYS A 270 1.65 -2.50 -19.07
C LYS A 270 3.04 -1.95 -18.78
N CYS A 271 3.04 -0.77 -18.18
CA CYS A 271 4.23 -0.13 -17.65
C CYS A 271 3.96 0.27 -16.20
N HIS A 272 4.76 -0.23 -15.28
CA HIS A 272 4.74 0.20 -13.88
C HIS A 272 6.09 0.81 -13.53
N ILE A 273 6.06 1.93 -12.83
CA ILE A 273 7.26 2.58 -12.31
C ILE A 273 7.11 2.66 -10.79
N LEU A 274 8.05 2.04 -10.10
CA LEU A 274 8.18 2.12 -8.65
C LEU A 274 9.39 2.98 -8.32
N VAL A 275 9.17 4.09 -7.62
CA VAL A 275 10.25 5.00 -7.24
C VAL A 275 10.35 5.15 -5.73
N LYS A 276 11.59 5.26 -5.26
CA LYS A 276 11.92 5.72 -3.93
C LYS A 276 12.35 7.18 -4.03
N THR A 277 11.71 8.04 -3.23
CA THR A 277 12.01 9.46 -3.16
C THR A 277 12.33 9.87 -1.73
N ASP A 278 13.10 10.92 -1.56
CA ASP A 278 13.35 11.60 -0.28
C ASP A 278 12.31 12.71 0.00
N LYS A 279 11.48 13.01 -1.00
CA LYS A 279 10.40 14.00 -0.83
C LYS A 279 9.39 13.52 0.21
N ASP A 280 8.98 14.43 1.07
CA ASP A 280 7.87 14.20 2.01
C ASP A 280 6.52 14.20 1.28
N ILE A 281 6.10 13.01 0.84
CA ILE A 281 4.81 12.81 0.17
C ILE A 281 3.66 12.93 1.18
N ILE A 282 3.92 12.71 2.47
CA ILE A 282 2.88 12.72 3.51
C ILE A 282 2.29 14.11 3.66
N SER A 283 3.11 15.15 3.47
CA SER A 283 2.67 16.54 3.55
C SER A 283 1.55 16.90 2.54
N GLU A 284 1.44 16.17 1.43
CA GLU A 284 0.36 16.39 0.45
C GLU A 284 -1.03 16.00 1.00
N TYR A 285 -1.08 15.18 2.05
CA TYR A 285 -2.32 14.77 2.72
C TYR A 285 -2.66 15.64 3.93
N ASP A 286 -1.82 16.60 4.24
CA ASP A 286 -2.04 17.60 5.29
C ASP A 286 -2.47 18.93 4.67
N PRO A 287 -3.79 19.22 4.63
CA PRO A 287 -4.30 20.42 3.96
C PRO A 287 -3.84 21.73 4.60
N LEU A 288 -3.29 21.67 5.82
CA LEU A 288 -2.79 22.83 6.56
C LEU A 288 -1.27 22.81 6.74
N ASN A 289 -0.58 21.80 6.19
CA ASN A 289 0.88 21.60 6.24
C ASN A 289 1.49 21.49 7.65
N PHE A 290 0.69 21.36 8.69
CA PHE A 290 1.16 21.21 10.06
C PHE A 290 0.18 20.44 10.97
N VAL A 291 -0.94 19.97 10.41
CA VAL A 291 -1.97 19.25 11.18
C VAL A 291 -1.62 17.78 11.35
N ILE A 292 -0.96 17.16 10.36
CA ILE A 292 -0.44 15.80 10.54
C ILE A 292 0.72 15.86 11.53
N PRO A 293 0.60 15.24 12.70
CA PRO A 293 1.61 15.36 13.73
C PRO A 293 2.93 14.72 13.27
N LYS A 294 4.04 15.36 13.57
CA LYS A 294 5.39 14.84 13.31
C LYS A 294 5.73 13.58 14.13
N LYS A 295 4.88 13.24 15.10
CA LYS A 295 4.98 12.05 15.92
C LYS A 295 3.71 11.22 15.74
N ASN A 296 3.83 9.91 15.87
CA ASN A 296 2.74 8.97 15.63
C ASN A 296 1.60 9.09 16.61
N ILE A 297 0.52 9.68 16.15
CA ILE A 297 -0.74 9.82 16.89
C ILE A 297 -1.85 9.30 15.98
N LEU A 298 -2.24 8.04 16.17
CA LEU A 298 -3.26 7.39 15.33
C LEU A 298 -4.66 7.93 15.52
N ASP A 299 -4.96 8.46 16.70
CA ASP A 299 -6.31 8.92 17.05
C ASP A 299 -6.47 10.44 16.89
N PHE A 300 -5.56 11.05 16.14
CA PHE A 300 -5.64 12.47 15.83
C PHE A 300 -6.86 12.76 14.94
N GLU A 301 -7.78 13.57 15.45
CA GLU A 301 -8.90 14.13 14.71
C GLU A 301 -8.75 15.65 14.63
N PRO A 302 -8.79 16.25 13.41
CA PRO A 302 -8.53 17.69 13.23
C PRO A 302 -9.47 18.60 14.01
N GLU A 303 -10.72 18.16 14.15
CA GLU A 303 -11.75 18.90 14.88
C GLU A 303 -11.46 19.05 16.38
N ILE A 304 -10.67 18.12 16.91
CA ILE A 304 -10.29 18.08 18.32
C ILE A 304 -8.93 18.78 18.56
N ALA A 305 -8.10 18.86 17.51
CA ALA A 305 -6.76 19.43 17.60
C ALA A 305 -6.74 20.96 17.84
N MET A 306 -7.87 21.63 17.70
CA MET A 306 -7.99 23.06 17.99
C MET A 306 -8.07 23.38 19.48
N GLU A 307 -8.17 22.38 20.33
CA GLU A 307 -8.22 22.53 21.78
C GLU A 307 -7.01 21.81 22.40
N ASP A 308 -5.95 22.40 22.73
CA ASP A 308 -4.75 21.94 23.47
C ASP A 308 -4.78 20.47 24.05
N ILE A 309 -5.24 19.51 23.25
CA ILE A 309 -5.41 18.11 23.66
C ILE A 309 -4.08 17.38 23.50
N GLN A 310 -3.51 16.93 24.58
CA GLN A 310 -2.37 16.02 24.55
C GLN A 310 -2.83 14.64 24.11
N LEU A 311 -2.54 14.30 22.85
CA LEU A 311 -2.85 12.98 22.30
C LEU A 311 -1.86 11.93 22.81
N PRO A 312 -2.31 10.71 23.11
CA PRO A 312 -1.43 9.66 23.57
C PRO A 312 -0.48 9.19 22.47
N TYR A 313 0.79 9.11 22.80
CA TYR A 313 1.81 8.57 21.93
C TYR A 313 1.95 7.06 22.13
N PHE A 314 2.12 6.33 21.04
CA PHE A 314 2.53 4.94 21.10
C PHE A 314 4.05 4.88 21.35
N LYS A 315 4.46 4.95 22.60
CA LYS A 315 5.90 4.97 22.95
C LYS A 315 6.56 3.61 22.96
N ASP A 316 5.84 2.60 23.40
CA ASP A 316 6.35 1.25 23.56
C ASP A 316 5.32 0.23 23.08
N ILE A 317 5.79 -0.75 22.35
CA ILE A 317 4.92 -1.83 21.82
C ILE A 317 4.33 -2.65 22.97
N GLU A 318 5.08 -2.85 24.05
CA GLU A 318 4.61 -3.61 25.21
C GLU A 318 3.57 -2.85 26.04
N SER A 319 3.65 -1.53 26.08
CA SER A 319 2.72 -0.65 26.81
C SER A 319 1.73 0.06 25.90
N GLY A 320 1.98 0.13 24.60
CA GLY A 320 1.20 0.90 23.64
C GLY A 320 -0.27 0.47 23.55
N PHE A 321 -0.52 -0.81 23.75
CA PHE A 321 -1.88 -1.33 23.82
C PHE A 321 -2.65 -0.87 25.06
N ALA A 322 -1.95 -0.63 26.15
CA ALA A 322 -2.56 -0.10 27.37
C ALA A 322 -2.90 1.39 27.26
N LEU A 323 -2.16 2.13 26.43
CA LEU A 323 -2.39 3.56 26.21
C LEU A 323 -3.50 3.86 25.25
N ALA A 324 -3.71 3.02 24.22
CA ALA A 324 -4.86 3.14 23.33
C ALA A 324 -6.22 2.94 24.05
N ILE A 325 -6.17 2.38 25.26
CA ILE A 325 -7.36 2.10 26.08
C ILE A 325 -7.53 3.13 27.22
N LYS A 326 -6.51 3.85 27.60
CA LYS A 326 -6.54 4.90 28.62
C LYS A 326 -6.92 6.21 28.06
N LYS A 327 -8.14 6.46 28.02
CA LYS A 327 -8.87 7.11 28.52
C LYS A 327 -9.36 8.19 28.52
N PRO A 328 -10.33 8.36 28.81
CA PRO A 328 -11.12 9.45 28.51
C PRO A 328 -10.68 10.70 29.18
N TYR A 329 -10.92 11.72 28.49
CA TYR A 329 -10.86 13.08 28.91
C TYR A 329 -11.66 13.29 30.18
N ASN A 330 -11.02 13.82 31.19
CA ASN A 330 -11.70 14.57 32.24
C ASN A 330 -11.78 16.01 31.87
#